data_684917f1d3c0272e393ecd46a0fca8eb
#
_entry.id   684917f1d3c0272e393ecd46a0fca8eb
#
_cell.length_a   1.000
_cell.length_b   1.000
_cell.length_c   1.000
_cell.angle_alpha   90.00
_cell.angle_beta   90.00
_cell.angle_gamma   90.00
#
_symmetry.space_group_name_H-M   'P 1'
#
loop_
_entity.id
_entity.type
_entity.pdbx_description
1 polymer ?
#
loop_
_entity_poly.entity_id
_entity_poly.type
_entity_poly.pdbx_seq_one_letter_code
_entity_poly.pdbx_strand_id
1 'polypeptide(L)'
;MISKLLLVLLLVFIVLSIAFVIKNKRIKKRALQKLKEMDTQELSDWSTEKLDSKRAHMDPLADQTVATIMAKKEAIEINHLFQSIVKDSDQLPPNAPKELHDYFEESAKLPEWADPDLIALGQQIYLRHGIWIGLLLCYKSLPECYVCARGAEVLYKTARLNEKNGSLDAYARRIAETALFVVFAMSPNGLDKKGKGLRATQKVRLIHATIRYYLKQHNWKADDLGEPINQEDLAGTLMSFSALILEGLETIGVEFEPVEFEAYIHCWRVIGHIAGLDEDMIPKNAKDALKLGHSILDKEIAQSDNAKELVKALRDFQDTKSKPILGSKSNIAMMRLMMGKDISDLLGIEPIDQTHIDRMEKKLKRITAIGEFLDKSLIFSFFLQGFTKIGLMLMLKRMTTSSIINFYLPKSLTNDWGTKS
;
A
#
# COMPACT_ATOMS: atom_id res chain seq x y z
N MET A 1 19.29 0.67 -45.85
CA MET A 1 19.06 -0.39 -44.83
C MET A 1 18.43 0.19 -43.56
N ILE A 2 18.98 1.24 -42.98
CA ILE A 2 18.47 1.92 -41.76
C ILE A 2 17.02 2.41 -41.91
N SER A 3 16.63 2.99 -43.04
CA SER A 3 15.27 3.49 -43.26
C SER A 3 14.20 2.38 -43.30
N LYS A 4 14.53 1.21 -43.87
CA LYS A 4 13.61 0.05 -43.88
C LYS A 4 13.43 -0.53 -42.46
N LEU A 5 14.50 -0.59 -41.68
CA LEU A 5 14.43 -1.05 -40.26
C LEU A 5 13.59 -0.09 -39.43
N LEU A 6 13.78 1.23 -39.58
CA LEU A 6 12.97 2.24 -38.89
C LEU A 6 11.49 2.13 -39.27
N LEU A 7 11.17 1.90 -40.55
CA LEU A 7 9.79 1.71 -41.01
C LEU A 7 9.15 0.46 -40.40
N VAL A 8 9.88 -0.65 -40.35
CA VAL A 8 9.41 -1.89 -39.71
C VAL A 8 9.18 -1.68 -38.21
N LEU A 9 10.09 -1.03 -37.49
CA LEU A 9 9.93 -0.70 -36.07
C LEU A 9 8.73 0.20 -35.84
N LEU A 10 8.49 1.19 -36.67
CA LEU A 10 7.32 2.07 -36.60
C LEU A 10 6.02 1.29 -36.82
N LEU A 11 5.97 0.40 -37.81
CA LEU A 11 4.80 -0.45 -38.07
C LEU A 11 4.51 -1.39 -36.93
N VAL A 12 5.53 -2.06 -36.38
CA VAL A 12 5.40 -2.91 -35.19
C VAL A 12 4.86 -2.11 -33.99
N PHE A 13 5.40 -0.91 -33.79
CA PHE A 13 4.95 -0.02 -32.73
C PHE A 13 3.47 0.38 -32.90
N ILE A 14 3.05 0.75 -34.12
CA ILE A 14 1.64 1.10 -34.40
C ILE A 14 0.74 -0.10 -34.12
N VAL A 15 1.09 -1.30 -34.59
CA VAL A 15 0.32 -2.52 -34.37
C VAL A 15 0.19 -2.83 -32.88
N LEU A 16 1.29 -2.74 -32.11
CA LEU A 16 1.28 -2.96 -30.66
C LEU A 16 0.41 -1.92 -29.93
N SER A 17 0.49 -0.65 -30.34
CA SER A 17 -0.33 0.42 -29.76
C SER A 17 -1.82 0.20 -30.04
N ILE A 18 -2.20 -0.20 -31.27
CA ILE A 18 -3.58 -0.52 -31.63
C ILE A 18 -4.09 -1.72 -30.83
N ALA A 19 -3.30 -2.80 -30.76
CA ALA A 19 -3.64 -4.00 -29.99
C ALA A 19 -3.85 -3.68 -28.51
N PHE A 20 -2.98 -2.84 -27.93
CA PHE A 20 -3.10 -2.35 -26.56
C PHE A 20 -4.42 -1.60 -26.34
N VAL A 21 -4.78 -0.67 -27.21
CA VAL A 21 -6.03 0.10 -27.10
C VAL A 21 -7.25 -0.79 -27.22
N ILE A 22 -7.25 -1.74 -28.17
CA ILE A 22 -8.36 -2.68 -28.34
C ILE A 22 -8.52 -3.53 -27.08
N LYS A 23 -7.41 -4.03 -26.53
CA LYS A 23 -7.41 -4.80 -25.27
C LYS A 23 -8.00 -3.97 -24.13
N ASN A 24 -7.54 -2.75 -23.92
CA ASN A 24 -8.01 -1.89 -22.84
C ASN A 24 -9.49 -1.54 -22.97
N LYS A 25 -9.97 -1.23 -24.18
CA LYS A 25 -11.40 -0.99 -24.45
C LYS A 25 -12.25 -2.22 -24.14
N ARG A 26 -11.76 -3.43 -24.45
CA ARG A 26 -12.48 -4.67 -24.16
C ARG A 26 -12.56 -4.92 -22.66
N ILE A 27 -11.46 -4.74 -21.93
CA ILE A 27 -11.42 -4.86 -20.47
C ILE A 27 -12.42 -3.87 -19.85
N LYS A 28 -12.34 -2.58 -20.21
CA LYS A 28 -13.25 -1.55 -19.68
C LYS A 28 -14.72 -1.85 -19.98
N LYS A 29 -15.04 -2.35 -21.19
CA LYS A 29 -16.41 -2.74 -21.56
C LYS A 29 -16.94 -3.89 -20.67
N ARG A 30 -16.11 -4.90 -20.38
CA ARG A 30 -16.50 -6.04 -19.51
C ARG A 30 -16.63 -5.58 -18.06
N ALA A 31 -15.70 -4.76 -17.57
CA ALA A 31 -15.78 -4.17 -16.23
C ALA A 31 -17.04 -3.30 -16.04
N LEU A 32 -17.44 -2.51 -17.05
CA LEU A 32 -18.69 -1.74 -17.04
C LEU A 32 -19.95 -2.63 -16.93
N GLN A 33 -19.92 -3.82 -17.53
CA GLN A 33 -21.02 -4.77 -17.40
C GLN A 33 -21.12 -5.31 -15.97
N LYS A 34 -19.97 -5.62 -15.35
CA LYS A 34 -19.88 -6.06 -13.96
C LYS A 34 -20.31 -5.00 -12.95
N LEU A 35 -19.94 -3.74 -13.19
CA LEU A 35 -20.36 -2.63 -12.33
C LEU A 35 -21.88 -2.57 -12.16
N LYS A 36 -22.65 -2.78 -13.24
CA LYS A 36 -24.10 -2.78 -13.18
C LYS A 36 -24.69 -3.87 -12.28
N GLU A 37 -23.99 -5.00 -12.16
CA GLU A 37 -24.36 -6.10 -11.28
C GLU A 37 -24.04 -5.79 -9.80
N MET A 38 -23.03 -4.95 -9.54
CA MET A 38 -22.56 -4.60 -8.19
C MET A 38 -23.26 -3.38 -7.57
N ASP A 39 -23.78 -2.46 -8.37
CA ASP A 39 -24.32 -1.16 -7.93
C ASP A 39 -25.60 -1.28 -7.08
N THR A 40 -26.20 -2.47 -6.99
CA THR A 40 -27.37 -2.76 -6.17
C THR A 40 -27.06 -3.21 -4.75
N GLN A 41 -25.80 -3.31 -4.36
CA GLN A 41 -25.42 -3.81 -3.04
C GLN A 41 -25.61 -2.74 -1.97
N GLU A 42 -26.30 -3.11 -0.88
CA GLU A 42 -26.39 -2.26 0.31
C GLU A 42 -25.03 -2.05 0.96
N LEU A 43 -24.81 -0.84 1.48
CA LEU A 43 -23.59 -0.52 2.24
C LEU A 43 -23.53 -1.35 3.51
N SER A 44 -22.32 -1.73 3.88
CA SER A 44 -22.07 -2.45 5.12
C SER A 44 -22.29 -1.55 6.35
N ASP A 45 -22.55 -2.18 7.47
CA ASP A 45 -22.53 -1.51 8.77
C ASP A 45 -21.07 -1.29 9.20
N TRP A 46 -20.68 -0.04 9.36
CA TRP A 46 -19.38 0.38 9.86
C TRP A 46 -19.53 1.17 11.17
N SER A 47 -20.44 0.71 12.04
CA SER A 47 -20.65 1.30 13.37
C SER A 47 -19.39 1.18 14.24
N THR A 48 -19.27 2.09 15.20
CA THR A 48 -18.18 2.10 16.18
C THR A 48 -18.10 0.76 16.93
N GLU A 49 -19.25 0.19 17.29
CA GLU A 49 -19.35 -1.09 18.01
C GLU A 49 -18.76 -2.25 17.19
N LYS A 50 -19.10 -2.31 15.89
CA LYS A 50 -18.52 -3.31 14.99
C LYS A 50 -17.02 -3.13 14.84
N LEU A 51 -16.56 -1.92 14.60
CA LEU A 51 -15.15 -1.60 14.42
C LEU A 51 -14.35 -1.92 15.70
N ASP A 52 -14.86 -1.55 16.88
CA ASP A 52 -14.22 -1.88 18.16
C ASP A 52 -14.16 -3.39 18.40
N SER A 53 -15.21 -4.15 18.05
CA SER A 53 -15.17 -5.61 18.15
C SER A 53 -14.04 -6.22 17.33
N LYS A 54 -13.72 -5.63 16.16
CA LYS A 54 -12.67 -6.08 15.25
C LYS A 54 -11.25 -5.78 15.75
N ARG A 55 -11.10 -4.93 16.77
CA ARG A 55 -9.80 -4.73 17.42
C ARG A 55 -9.34 -5.91 18.26
N ALA A 56 -10.24 -6.81 18.65
CA ALA A 56 -9.89 -8.06 19.34
C ALA A 56 -9.54 -9.21 18.37
N HIS A 57 -9.69 -9.00 17.06
CA HIS A 57 -9.47 -10.04 16.03
C HIS A 57 -8.17 -9.83 15.29
N MET A 58 -7.42 -10.90 15.09
CA MET A 58 -6.17 -10.92 14.31
C MET A 58 -6.34 -11.77 13.05
N ASP A 59 -5.29 -12.48 12.65
CA ASP A 59 -5.24 -13.33 11.46
C ASP A 59 -4.89 -14.78 11.87
N PRO A 60 -5.89 -15.64 12.11
CA PRO A 60 -5.64 -16.98 12.64
C PRO A 60 -4.72 -17.82 11.76
N LEU A 61 -4.82 -17.75 10.44
CA LEU A 61 -4.01 -18.55 9.51
C LEU A 61 -2.52 -18.20 9.62
N ALA A 62 -2.19 -16.92 9.54
CA ALA A 62 -0.80 -16.49 9.60
C ALA A 62 -0.23 -16.60 11.02
N ASP A 63 -1.03 -16.27 12.04
CA ASP A 63 -0.60 -16.31 13.45
C ASP A 63 -0.32 -17.73 13.91
N GLN A 64 -1.17 -18.70 13.56
CA GLN A 64 -0.97 -20.10 13.88
C GLN A 64 0.25 -20.67 13.15
N THR A 65 0.45 -20.28 11.89
CA THR A 65 1.64 -20.68 11.11
C THR A 65 2.91 -20.21 11.79
N VAL A 66 2.97 -18.92 12.16
CA VAL A 66 4.14 -18.33 12.85
C VAL A 66 4.34 -19.01 14.22
N ALA A 67 3.30 -19.12 15.04
CA ALA A 67 3.39 -19.73 16.38
C ALA A 67 3.92 -21.18 16.30
N THR A 68 3.44 -21.96 15.31
CA THR A 68 3.89 -23.35 15.12
C THR A 68 5.37 -23.42 14.72
N ILE A 69 5.83 -22.53 13.83
CA ILE A 69 7.23 -22.47 13.42
C ILE A 69 8.11 -22.06 14.61
N MET A 70 7.68 -21.07 15.38
CA MET A 70 8.40 -20.57 16.56
C MET A 70 8.55 -21.63 17.64
N ALA A 71 7.55 -22.49 17.83
CA ALA A 71 7.58 -23.56 18.81
C ALA A 71 8.49 -24.75 18.44
N LYS A 72 8.77 -24.95 17.13
CA LYS A 72 9.49 -26.13 16.61
C LYS A 72 10.97 -25.90 16.33
N LYS A 73 11.43 -24.67 16.26
CA LYS A 73 12.76 -24.34 15.79
C LYS A 73 13.56 -23.52 16.79
N GLU A 74 14.89 -23.67 16.74
CA GLU A 74 15.78 -22.77 17.46
C GLU A 74 15.81 -21.38 16.82
N ALA A 75 16.08 -20.34 17.62
CA ALA A 75 16.05 -18.94 17.19
C ALA A 75 16.90 -18.66 15.94
N ILE A 76 18.08 -19.31 15.82
CA ILE A 76 18.97 -19.14 14.67
C ILE A 76 18.34 -19.70 13.38
N GLU A 77 17.70 -20.89 13.46
CA GLU A 77 17.01 -21.50 12.32
C GLU A 77 15.79 -20.68 11.86
N ILE A 78 15.05 -20.12 12.82
CA ILE A 78 13.90 -19.23 12.54
C ILE A 78 14.37 -17.99 11.79
N ASN A 79 15.46 -17.36 12.26
CA ASN A 79 16.01 -16.18 11.61
C ASN A 79 16.44 -16.47 10.17
N HIS A 80 17.13 -17.60 9.93
CA HIS A 80 17.51 -18.02 8.58
C HIS A 80 16.30 -18.30 7.69
N LEU A 81 15.27 -18.95 8.21
CA LEU A 81 14.04 -19.25 7.48
C LEU A 81 13.35 -17.97 7.05
N PHE A 82 13.08 -17.04 7.98
CA PHE A 82 12.41 -15.78 7.66
C PHE A 82 13.24 -14.91 6.72
N GLN A 83 14.57 -14.85 6.89
CA GLN A 83 15.45 -14.16 5.95
C GLN A 83 15.39 -14.75 4.54
N SER A 84 15.32 -16.08 4.41
CA SER A 84 15.23 -16.74 3.11
C SER A 84 13.86 -16.47 2.45
N ILE A 85 12.76 -16.55 3.19
CA ILE A 85 11.41 -16.25 2.69
C ILE A 85 11.34 -14.80 2.20
N VAL A 86 11.94 -13.88 2.94
CA VAL A 86 11.93 -12.45 2.62
C VAL A 86 12.84 -12.10 1.45
N LYS A 87 13.99 -12.78 1.32
CA LYS A 87 14.98 -12.52 0.26
C LYS A 87 14.62 -13.17 -1.07
N ASP A 88 14.04 -14.36 -1.06
CA ASP A 88 13.77 -15.11 -2.28
C ASP A 88 12.42 -14.69 -2.88
N SER A 89 12.46 -14.14 -4.08
CA SER A 89 11.28 -13.48 -4.66
C SER A 89 10.18 -14.44 -5.07
N ASP A 90 10.49 -15.67 -5.47
CA ASP A 90 9.54 -16.50 -6.22
C ASP A 90 9.29 -17.92 -5.67
N GLN A 91 10.18 -18.48 -4.84
CA GLN A 91 10.04 -19.86 -4.34
C GLN A 91 10.35 -19.96 -2.84
N LEU A 92 9.66 -20.88 -2.17
CA LEU A 92 10.03 -21.27 -0.82
C LEU A 92 11.32 -22.09 -0.84
N PRO A 93 12.16 -21.99 0.22
CA PRO A 93 13.30 -22.89 0.37
C PRO A 93 12.85 -24.35 0.28
N PRO A 94 13.61 -25.24 -0.37
CA PRO A 94 13.22 -26.65 -0.52
C PRO A 94 13.00 -27.38 0.81
N ASN A 95 13.63 -26.90 1.88
CA ASN A 95 13.52 -27.41 3.24
C ASN A 95 12.57 -26.59 4.15
N ALA A 96 11.71 -25.76 3.56
CA ALA A 96 10.74 -25.00 4.34
C ALA A 96 9.76 -25.94 5.08
N PRO A 97 9.35 -25.57 6.31
CA PRO A 97 8.36 -26.34 7.06
C PRO A 97 7.04 -26.53 6.28
N LYS A 98 6.38 -27.66 6.51
CA LYS A 98 5.10 -27.96 5.88
C LYS A 98 4.06 -26.88 6.14
N GLU A 99 4.00 -26.36 7.36
CA GLU A 99 3.08 -25.29 7.77
C GLU A 99 3.23 -24.03 6.90
N LEU A 100 4.45 -23.76 6.45
CA LEU A 100 4.72 -22.64 5.57
C LEU A 100 4.21 -22.91 4.13
N HIS A 101 4.39 -24.14 3.64
CA HIS A 101 3.84 -24.53 2.35
C HIS A 101 2.31 -24.47 2.36
N ASP A 102 1.67 -25.01 3.40
CA ASP A 102 0.21 -25.00 3.57
C ASP A 102 -0.32 -23.56 3.63
N TYR A 103 0.38 -22.66 4.35
CA TYR A 103 0.05 -21.25 4.42
C TYR A 103 0.09 -20.58 3.05
N PHE A 104 1.17 -20.78 2.28
CA PHE A 104 1.29 -20.15 0.96
C PHE A 104 0.31 -20.72 -0.06
N GLU A 105 -0.09 -21.96 0.07
CA GLU A 105 -1.12 -22.58 -0.77
C GLU A 105 -2.51 -22.06 -0.42
N GLU A 106 -2.87 -22.01 0.86
CA GLU A 106 -4.16 -21.52 1.33
C GLU A 106 -4.36 -20.03 1.03
N SER A 107 -3.38 -19.21 1.39
CA SER A 107 -3.44 -17.76 1.18
C SER A 107 -3.32 -17.32 -0.30
N ALA A 108 -3.05 -18.25 -1.23
CA ALA A 108 -3.06 -17.98 -2.66
C ALA A 108 -4.44 -18.14 -3.31
N LYS A 109 -5.42 -18.69 -2.59
CA LYS A 109 -6.78 -18.84 -3.08
C LYS A 109 -7.44 -17.48 -3.17
N LEU A 110 -7.87 -17.10 -4.37
CA LEU A 110 -8.65 -15.89 -4.55
C LEU A 110 -10.12 -16.15 -4.20
N PRO A 111 -10.84 -15.16 -3.69
CA PRO A 111 -12.26 -15.28 -3.41
C PRO A 111 -13.07 -15.40 -4.70
N GLU A 112 -14.24 -16.04 -4.63
CA GLU A 112 -15.11 -16.25 -5.81
C GLU A 112 -15.57 -14.93 -6.46
N TRP A 113 -15.66 -13.86 -5.68
CA TRP A 113 -16.01 -12.53 -6.18
C TRP A 113 -14.86 -11.80 -6.90
N ALA A 114 -13.63 -12.33 -6.89
CA ALA A 114 -12.49 -11.71 -7.57
C ALA A 114 -12.67 -11.74 -9.09
N ASP A 115 -12.94 -10.59 -9.68
CA ASP A 115 -13.16 -10.45 -11.12
C ASP A 115 -11.88 -10.05 -11.85
N PRO A 116 -11.38 -10.86 -12.80
CA PRO A 116 -10.12 -10.59 -13.49
C PRO A 116 -10.14 -9.33 -14.39
N ASP A 117 -11.30 -8.92 -14.90
CA ASP A 117 -11.40 -7.73 -15.75
C ASP A 117 -11.37 -6.46 -14.88
N LEU A 118 -12.02 -6.48 -13.71
CA LEU A 118 -11.90 -5.40 -12.71
C LEU A 118 -10.47 -5.29 -12.18
N ILE A 119 -9.83 -6.41 -11.84
CA ILE A 119 -8.41 -6.42 -11.44
C ILE A 119 -7.54 -5.80 -12.55
N ALA A 120 -7.70 -6.24 -13.79
CA ALA A 120 -6.90 -5.74 -14.91
C ALA A 120 -7.13 -4.24 -15.15
N LEU A 121 -8.36 -3.74 -15.03
CA LEU A 121 -8.67 -2.31 -15.17
C LEU A 121 -8.06 -1.49 -14.01
N GLY A 122 -8.20 -1.94 -12.76
CA GLY A 122 -7.62 -1.26 -11.60
C GLY A 122 -6.09 -1.18 -11.67
N GLN A 123 -5.43 -2.23 -12.14
CA GLN A 123 -3.98 -2.22 -12.40
C GLN A 123 -3.58 -1.24 -13.52
N GLN A 124 -4.43 -1.05 -14.55
CA GLN A 124 -4.20 -0.03 -15.58
C GLN A 124 -4.31 1.38 -15.01
N ILE A 125 -5.29 1.64 -14.14
CA ILE A 125 -5.46 2.93 -13.46
C ILE A 125 -4.24 3.23 -12.60
N TYR A 126 -3.76 2.23 -11.85
CA TYR A 126 -2.51 2.37 -11.11
C TYR A 126 -1.34 2.75 -12.03
N LEU A 127 -1.18 2.12 -13.18
CA LEU A 127 -0.11 2.48 -14.11
C LEU A 127 -0.27 3.88 -14.71
N ARG A 128 -1.50 4.34 -14.90
CA ARG A 128 -1.80 5.69 -15.39
C ARG A 128 -1.42 6.76 -14.37
N HIS A 129 -1.76 6.55 -13.11
CA HIS A 129 -1.62 7.54 -12.05
C HIS A 129 -0.52 7.20 -11.01
N GLY A 130 0.29 6.18 -11.26
CA GLY A 130 1.20 5.59 -10.27
C GLY A 130 2.19 6.56 -9.64
N ILE A 131 2.64 7.59 -10.37
CA ILE A 131 3.53 8.64 -9.83
C ILE A 131 2.76 9.48 -8.80
N TRP A 132 1.52 9.88 -9.10
CA TRP A 132 0.67 10.61 -8.19
C TRP A 132 0.28 9.77 -6.97
N ILE A 133 -0.10 8.51 -7.19
CA ILE A 133 -0.37 7.55 -6.11
C ILE A 133 0.86 7.43 -5.19
N GLY A 134 2.06 7.27 -5.75
CA GLY A 134 3.30 7.21 -4.98
C GLY A 134 3.57 8.46 -4.14
N LEU A 135 3.24 9.64 -4.66
CA LEU A 135 3.32 10.90 -3.90
C LEU A 135 2.27 10.92 -2.78
N LEU A 136 1.01 10.59 -3.09
CA LEU A 136 -0.07 10.59 -2.10
C LEU A 136 0.13 9.55 -0.99
N LEU A 137 0.78 8.42 -1.26
CA LEU A 137 1.19 7.49 -0.22
C LEU A 137 2.08 8.17 0.83
N CYS A 138 2.96 9.11 0.43
CA CYS A 138 3.84 9.83 1.35
C CYS A 138 3.19 11.07 1.99
N TYR A 139 2.23 11.73 1.31
CA TYR A 139 1.68 13.00 1.77
C TYR A 139 0.27 12.91 2.34
N LYS A 140 -0.43 11.78 2.13
CA LYS A 140 -1.78 11.51 2.62
C LYS A 140 -1.83 10.21 3.41
N SER A 141 -1.62 9.07 2.76
CA SER A 141 -1.81 7.73 3.35
C SER A 141 -1.01 7.51 4.65
N LEU A 142 0.31 7.76 4.62
CA LEU A 142 1.14 7.59 5.83
C LEU A 142 0.73 8.53 6.97
N PRO A 143 0.53 9.84 6.77
CA PRO A 143 0.00 10.71 7.82
C PRO A 143 -1.36 10.26 8.37
N GLU A 144 -2.28 9.78 7.52
CA GLU A 144 -3.57 9.22 7.96
C GLU A 144 -3.39 7.99 8.85
N CYS A 145 -2.48 7.08 8.49
CA CYS A 145 -2.14 5.95 9.37
C CYS A 145 -1.53 6.40 10.70
N TYR A 146 -0.79 7.50 10.73
CA TYR A 146 -0.13 7.98 11.93
C TYR A 146 -1.09 8.72 12.88
N VAL A 147 -2.10 9.43 12.35
CA VAL A 147 -3.10 10.11 13.20
C VAL A 147 -4.07 9.14 13.85
N CYS A 148 -4.20 7.90 13.35
CA CYS A 148 -4.89 6.80 14.01
C CYS A 148 -4.03 6.29 15.19
N ALA A 149 -4.14 6.93 16.35
CA ALA A 149 -3.18 6.85 17.44
C ALA A 149 -2.97 5.41 17.96
N ARG A 150 -4.04 4.59 18.08
CA ARG A 150 -3.95 3.20 18.55
C ARG A 150 -3.15 2.33 17.56
N GLY A 151 -3.45 2.42 16.27
CA GLY A 151 -2.73 1.69 15.21
C GLY A 151 -1.29 2.17 15.02
N ALA A 152 -1.04 3.48 15.17
CA ALA A 152 0.29 4.08 15.06
C ALA A 152 1.27 3.56 16.12
N GLU A 153 0.78 3.07 17.27
CA GLU A 153 1.63 2.52 18.33
C GLU A 153 2.42 1.29 17.85
N VAL A 154 1.86 0.46 16.99
CA VAL A 154 2.58 -0.66 16.35
C VAL A 154 3.76 -0.13 15.53
N LEU A 155 3.51 0.89 14.71
CA LEU A 155 4.54 1.49 13.87
C LEU A 155 5.66 2.11 14.71
N TYR A 156 5.28 2.82 15.76
CA TYR A 156 6.22 3.46 16.67
C TYR A 156 7.08 2.43 17.42
N LYS A 157 6.47 1.41 18.01
CA LYS A 157 7.20 0.35 18.74
C LYS A 157 8.13 -0.43 17.81
N THR A 158 7.67 -0.79 16.62
CA THR A 158 8.51 -1.51 15.65
C THR A 158 9.61 -0.62 15.06
N ALA A 159 9.38 0.68 14.90
CA ALA A 159 10.43 1.61 14.47
C ALA A 159 11.51 1.80 15.54
N ARG A 160 11.14 1.96 16.83
CA ARG A 160 12.10 2.04 17.95
C ARG A 160 12.93 0.76 18.14
N LEU A 161 12.29 -0.38 17.98
CA LEU A 161 12.98 -1.67 18.09
C LEU A 161 14.01 -1.87 16.96
N ASN A 162 13.85 -1.20 15.84
CA ASN A 162 14.76 -1.30 14.71
C ASN A 162 15.98 -0.39 14.81
N GLU A 163 15.97 0.62 15.69
CA GLU A 163 17.02 1.63 15.66
C GLU A 163 17.36 2.16 17.05
N LYS A 164 18.40 1.62 17.63
CA LYS A 164 19.07 2.27 18.78
C LYS A 164 19.61 3.69 18.42
N ASN A 165 19.63 4.08 17.14
CA ASN A 165 20.20 5.36 16.65
C ASN A 165 19.39 6.08 15.56
N GLY A 166 18.11 5.73 15.31
CA GLY A 166 17.20 6.49 14.46
C GLY A 166 17.75 6.85 13.07
N SER A 167 18.29 5.87 12.29
CA SER A 167 18.85 6.22 10.99
C SER A 167 17.78 6.43 9.93
N LEU A 168 17.87 7.57 9.24
CA LEU A 168 17.00 7.90 8.11
C LEU A 168 17.01 6.83 7.01
N ASP A 169 18.09 6.02 6.93
CA ASP A 169 18.22 4.95 5.94
C ASP A 169 17.32 3.73 6.24
N ALA A 170 17.07 3.41 7.51
CA ALA A 170 16.13 2.33 7.84
C ALA A 170 14.69 2.78 7.60
N TYR A 171 14.35 4.02 7.93
CA TYR A 171 13.06 4.61 7.58
C TYR A 171 12.84 4.60 6.06
N ALA A 172 13.82 5.08 5.29
CA ALA A 172 13.79 5.07 3.83
C ALA A 172 13.61 3.66 3.24
N ARG A 173 14.25 2.65 3.85
CA ARG A 173 14.10 1.25 3.45
C ARG A 173 12.67 0.75 3.66
N ARG A 174 12.05 1.04 4.82
CA ARG A 174 10.65 0.64 5.09
C ARG A 174 9.67 1.27 4.10
N ILE A 175 9.85 2.55 3.80
CA ILE A 175 9.05 3.24 2.78
C ILE A 175 9.23 2.56 1.42
N ALA A 176 10.45 2.23 1.05
CA ALA A 176 10.75 1.57 -0.23
C ALA A 176 10.19 0.14 -0.31
N GLU A 177 10.22 -0.62 0.79
CA GLU A 177 9.61 -1.96 0.87
C GLU A 177 8.10 -1.91 0.69
N THR A 178 7.44 -0.97 1.37
CA THR A 178 6.00 -0.75 1.22
C THR A 178 5.65 -0.33 -0.21
N ALA A 179 6.40 0.61 -0.78
CA ALA A 179 6.17 1.05 -2.15
C ALA A 179 6.44 -0.07 -3.17
N LEU A 180 7.43 -0.94 -2.93
CA LEU A 180 7.69 -2.12 -3.78
C LEU A 180 6.53 -3.12 -3.72
N PHE A 181 5.97 -3.37 -2.53
CA PHE A 181 4.76 -4.17 -2.38
C PHE A 181 3.62 -3.64 -3.25
N VAL A 182 3.32 -2.32 -3.16
CA VAL A 182 2.27 -1.68 -3.97
C VAL A 182 2.56 -1.83 -5.47
N VAL A 183 3.81 -1.57 -5.91
CA VAL A 183 4.20 -1.74 -7.31
C VAL A 183 4.00 -3.18 -7.80
N PHE A 184 4.30 -4.17 -7.00
CA PHE A 184 4.12 -5.58 -7.39
C PHE A 184 2.64 -5.98 -7.40
N ALA A 185 1.87 -5.60 -6.39
CA ALA A 185 0.45 -5.93 -6.29
C ALA A 185 -0.36 -5.27 -7.41
N MET A 186 -0.07 -3.99 -7.70
CA MET A 186 -0.79 -3.20 -8.69
C MET A 186 -0.17 -3.25 -10.11
N SER A 187 0.85 -4.07 -10.33
CA SER A 187 1.38 -4.33 -11.69
C SER A 187 0.49 -5.34 -12.44
N PRO A 188 0.42 -5.28 -13.78
CA PRO A 188 -0.29 -6.27 -14.58
C PRO A 188 0.12 -7.70 -14.20
N ASN A 189 -0.87 -8.55 -14.02
CA ASN A 189 -0.74 -9.94 -13.57
C ASN A 189 -0.11 -10.08 -12.16
N GLY A 190 0.00 -8.99 -11.39
CA GLY A 190 0.58 -9.01 -10.05
C GLY A 190 -0.18 -9.90 -9.07
N LEU A 191 -1.49 -9.99 -9.22
CA LEU A 191 -2.38 -10.79 -8.37
C LEU A 191 -2.72 -12.17 -8.95
N ASP A 192 -2.12 -12.56 -10.08
CA ASP A 192 -2.26 -13.91 -10.62
C ASP A 192 -1.61 -14.94 -9.69
N LYS A 193 -1.99 -16.22 -9.85
CA LYS A 193 -1.49 -17.35 -9.02
C LYS A 193 0.04 -17.42 -8.89
N LYS A 194 0.79 -16.96 -9.90
CA LYS A 194 2.25 -16.86 -9.90
C LYS A 194 2.75 -15.40 -9.89
N GLY A 195 1.86 -14.46 -9.55
CA GLY A 195 2.16 -13.03 -9.59
C GLY A 195 3.05 -12.60 -8.42
N LYS A 196 3.95 -11.67 -8.70
CA LYS A 196 4.83 -11.09 -7.68
C LYS A 196 4.06 -10.35 -6.59
N GLY A 197 2.93 -9.75 -6.93
CA GLY A 197 2.05 -9.05 -5.98
C GLY A 197 1.38 -9.99 -5.00
N LEU A 198 0.84 -11.12 -5.49
CA LEU A 198 0.31 -12.17 -4.62
C LEU A 198 1.37 -12.61 -3.61
N ARG A 199 2.56 -12.95 -4.09
CA ARG A 199 3.67 -13.39 -3.23
C ARG A 199 4.13 -12.32 -2.25
N ALA A 200 4.20 -11.07 -2.69
CA ALA A 200 4.55 -9.95 -1.82
C ALA A 200 3.50 -9.74 -0.71
N THR A 201 2.22 -9.82 -1.03
CA THR A 201 1.12 -9.71 -0.06
C THR A 201 1.18 -10.83 0.98
N GLN A 202 1.39 -12.07 0.55
CA GLN A 202 1.56 -13.21 1.46
C GLN A 202 2.74 -13.02 2.43
N LYS A 203 3.86 -12.49 1.94
CA LYS A 203 5.03 -12.17 2.78
C LYS A 203 4.75 -11.07 3.79
N VAL A 204 4.06 -9.99 3.38
CA VAL A 204 3.64 -8.91 4.28
C VAL A 204 2.72 -9.46 5.37
N ARG A 205 1.77 -10.32 5.02
CA ARG A 205 0.87 -10.98 5.98
C ARG A 205 1.64 -11.80 7.02
N LEU A 206 2.64 -12.58 6.61
CA LEU A 206 3.53 -13.29 7.55
C LEU A 206 4.37 -12.36 8.43
N ILE A 207 4.87 -11.26 7.88
CA ILE A 207 5.59 -10.24 8.66
C ILE A 207 4.67 -9.65 9.72
N HIS A 208 3.41 -9.34 9.39
CA HIS A 208 2.43 -8.85 10.35
C HIS A 208 2.21 -9.88 11.49
N ALA A 209 2.04 -11.16 11.17
CA ALA A 209 1.90 -12.21 12.18
C ALA A 209 3.16 -12.34 13.06
N THR A 210 4.34 -12.19 12.48
CA THR A 210 5.61 -12.21 13.23
C THR A 210 5.70 -11.01 14.18
N ILE A 211 5.30 -9.82 13.74
CA ILE A 211 5.26 -8.62 14.57
C ILE A 211 4.25 -8.81 15.71
N ARG A 212 3.05 -9.34 15.44
CA ARG A 212 2.04 -9.67 16.47
C ARG A 212 2.60 -10.63 17.51
N TYR A 213 3.22 -11.73 17.06
CA TYR A 213 3.84 -12.71 17.96
C TYR A 213 4.87 -12.06 18.88
N TYR A 214 5.74 -11.20 18.34
CA TYR A 214 6.75 -10.49 19.11
C TYR A 214 6.13 -9.48 20.09
N LEU A 215 5.25 -8.60 19.63
CA LEU A 215 4.64 -7.56 20.48
C LEU A 215 3.87 -8.15 21.66
N LYS A 216 3.17 -9.27 21.45
CA LYS A 216 2.45 -9.98 22.51
C LYS A 216 3.37 -10.52 23.61
N GLN A 217 4.63 -10.82 23.30
CA GLN A 217 5.62 -11.25 24.28
C GLN A 217 6.33 -10.08 24.99
N HIS A 218 6.17 -8.83 24.49
CA HIS A 218 6.90 -7.65 24.98
C HIS A 218 5.98 -6.56 25.49
N ASN A 219 5.09 -6.93 26.43
CA ASN A 219 4.20 -6.00 27.15
C ASN A 219 3.31 -5.14 26.25
N TRP A 220 2.72 -5.73 25.23
CA TRP A 220 1.67 -5.07 24.46
C TRP A 220 0.43 -4.88 25.33
N LYS A 221 -0.13 -3.69 25.35
CA LYS A 221 -1.31 -3.32 26.13
C LYS A 221 -2.59 -3.56 25.33
N ALA A 222 -3.01 -4.81 25.21
CA ALA A 222 -4.18 -5.18 24.40
C ALA A 222 -5.49 -4.57 24.94
N ASP A 223 -5.62 -4.38 26.28
CA ASP A 223 -6.80 -3.78 26.89
C ASP A 223 -7.03 -2.32 26.45
N ASP A 224 -5.94 -1.56 26.21
CA ASP A 224 -6.00 -0.17 25.80
C ASP A 224 -6.01 0.00 24.26
N LEU A 225 -5.27 -0.86 23.55
CA LEU A 225 -4.93 -0.68 22.13
C LEU A 225 -5.63 -1.67 21.21
N GLY A 226 -6.29 -2.70 21.78
CA GLY A 226 -6.69 -3.89 21.02
C GLY A 226 -5.50 -4.80 20.70
N GLU A 227 -5.73 -5.90 20.01
CA GLU A 227 -4.65 -6.76 19.52
C GLU A 227 -3.76 -6.01 18.52
N PRO A 228 -2.44 -6.28 18.48
CA PRO A 228 -1.57 -5.56 17.54
C PRO A 228 -1.85 -5.95 16.10
N ILE A 229 -1.94 -4.99 15.20
CA ILE A 229 -2.29 -5.20 13.78
C ILE A 229 -3.59 -6.04 13.67
N ASN A 230 -4.63 -5.59 14.38
CA ASN A 230 -5.95 -6.21 14.38
C ASN A 230 -6.69 -5.97 13.05
N GLN A 231 -7.89 -6.50 12.93
CA GLN A 231 -8.68 -6.42 11.70
C GLN A 231 -9.11 -4.98 11.37
N GLU A 232 -9.36 -4.13 12.36
CA GLU A 232 -9.65 -2.72 12.12
C GLU A 232 -8.41 -1.96 11.62
N ASP A 233 -7.24 -2.15 12.25
CA ASP A 233 -5.98 -1.54 11.81
C ASP A 233 -5.60 -1.96 10.38
N LEU A 234 -5.83 -3.23 10.02
CA LEU A 234 -5.63 -3.74 8.66
C LEU A 234 -6.59 -3.09 7.67
N ALA A 235 -7.88 -2.99 8.01
CA ALA A 235 -8.89 -2.35 7.17
C ALA A 235 -8.59 -0.86 6.97
N GLY A 236 -8.29 -0.12 8.04
CA GLY A 236 -7.94 1.29 7.98
C GLY A 236 -6.70 1.55 7.11
N THR A 237 -5.66 0.72 7.28
CA THR A 237 -4.47 0.78 6.42
C THR A 237 -4.83 0.49 4.96
N LEU A 238 -5.63 -0.53 4.69
CA LEU A 238 -6.07 -0.86 3.34
C LEU A 238 -6.84 0.30 2.69
N MET A 239 -7.72 0.97 3.44
CA MET A 239 -8.49 2.12 2.94
C MET A 239 -7.61 3.34 2.69
N SER A 240 -6.60 3.57 3.52
CA SER A 240 -5.64 4.66 3.31
C SER A 240 -4.75 4.45 2.07
N PHE A 241 -4.58 3.21 1.61
CA PHE A 241 -3.87 2.87 0.36
C PHE A 241 -4.80 2.81 -0.85
N SER A 242 -6.10 2.78 -0.66
CA SER A 242 -7.08 2.58 -1.72
C SER A 242 -8.07 3.74 -1.85
N ALA A 243 -9.17 3.71 -1.12
CA ALA A 243 -10.27 4.66 -1.28
C ALA A 243 -9.83 6.10 -0.98
N LEU A 244 -9.10 6.32 0.11
CA LEU A 244 -8.63 7.66 0.49
C LEU A 244 -7.54 8.20 -0.44
N ILE A 245 -6.79 7.34 -1.13
CA ILE A 245 -5.85 7.75 -2.19
C ILE A 245 -6.61 8.29 -3.40
N LEU A 246 -7.73 7.65 -3.80
CA LEU A 246 -8.53 8.14 -4.92
C LEU A 246 -9.14 9.52 -4.62
N GLU A 247 -9.63 9.77 -3.40
CA GLU A 247 -10.03 11.13 -2.98
C GLU A 247 -8.88 12.13 -3.06
N GLY A 248 -7.68 11.74 -2.65
CA GLY A 248 -6.49 12.58 -2.80
C GLY A 248 -6.16 12.89 -4.25
N LEU A 249 -6.37 11.95 -5.17
CA LEU A 249 -6.22 12.16 -6.61
C LEU A 249 -7.27 13.13 -7.15
N GLU A 250 -8.53 12.99 -6.72
CA GLU A 250 -9.60 13.95 -7.09
C GLU A 250 -9.31 15.35 -6.55
N THR A 251 -8.76 15.46 -5.35
CA THR A 251 -8.34 16.76 -4.78
C THR A 251 -7.34 17.49 -5.67
N ILE A 252 -6.44 16.77 -6.32
CA ILE A 252 -5.45 17.34 -7.25
C ILE A 252 -5.95 17.41 -8.69
N GLY A 253 -7.22 17.09 -8.95
CA GLY A 253 -7.89 17.30 -10.25
C GLY A 253 -7.83 16.09 -11.19
N VAL A 254 -7.59 14.89 -10.70
CA VAL A 254 -7.80 13.66 -11.48
C VAL A 254 -9.29 13.31 -11.47
N GLU A 255 -9.83 13.01 -12.64
CA GLU A 255 -11.24 12.61 -12.79
C GLU A 255 -11.31 11.09 -13.08
N PHE A 256 -12.19 10.39 -12.37
CA PHE A 256 -12.45 8.97 -12.57
C PHE A 256 -13.85 8.72 -13.10
N GLU A 257 -13.96 7.82 -14.06
CA GLU A 257 -15.26 7.22 -14.33
C GLU A 257 -15.64 6.26 -13.18
N PRO A 258 -16.93 6.09 -12.84
CA PRO A 258 -17.35 5.20 -11.74
C PRO A 258 -16.75 3.78 -11.83
N VAL A 259 -16.63 3.24 -13.04
CA VAL A 259 -16.02 1.90 -13.24
C VAL A 259 -14.52 1.88 -12.97
N GLU A 260 -13.84 2.99 -13.16
CA GLU A 260 -12.40 3.12 -12.88
C GLU A 260 -12.16 3.16 -11.37
N PHE A 261 -12.98 3.93 -10.66
CA PHE A 261 -12.95 3.97 -9.21
C PHE A 261 -13.22 2.58 -8.61
N GLU A 262 -14.30 1.91 -9.04
CA GLU A 262 -14.65 0.57 -8.59
C GLU A 262 -13.56 -0.46 -8.90
N ALA A 263 -12.98 -0.43 -10.09
CA ALA A 263 -11.94 -1.37 -10.49
C ALA A 263 -10.66 -1.23 -9.64
N TYR A 264 -10.28 0.01 -9.30
CA TYR A 264 -9.14 0.25 -8.42
C TYR A 264 -9.41 -0.29 -7.00
N ILE A 265 -10.59 -0.01 -6.46
CA ILE A 265 -11.00 -0.56 -5.15
C ILE A 265 -11.09 -2.08 -5.19
N HIS A 266 -11.60 -2.67 -6.28
CA HIS A 266 -11.67 -4.12 -6.43
C HIS A 266 -10.30 -4.80 -6.32
N CYS A 267 -9.23 -4.22 -6.91
CA CYS A 267 -7.87 -4.70 -6.70
C CYS A 267 -7.50 -4.71 -5.21
N TRP A 268 -7.79 -3.64 -4.48
CA TRP A 268 -7.45 -3.54 -3.07
C TRP A 268 -8.31 -4.43 -2.18
N ARG A 269 -9.56 -4.72 -2.55
CA ARG A 269 -10.38 -5.74 -1.89
C ARG A 269 -9.71 -7.12 -2.00
N VAL A 270 -9.26 -7.50 -3.19
CA VAL A 270 -8.53 -8.76 -3.42
C VAL A 270 -7.20 -8.77 -2.65
N ILE A 271 -6.47 -7.66 -2.63
CA ILE A 271 -5.25 -7.52 -1.82
C ILE A 271 -5.57 -7.69 -0.32
N GLY A 272 -6.67 -7.11 0.17
CA GLY A 272 -7.12 -7.23 1.55
C GLY A 272 -7.41 -8.69 1.94
N HIS A 273 -8.12 -9.43 1.09
CA HIS A 273 -8.36 -10.86 1.27
C HIS A 273 -7.04 -11.65 1.39
N ILE A 274 -6.11 -11.45 0.45
CA ILE A 274 -4.80 -12.12 0.49
C ILE A 274 -4.00 -11.72 1.74
N ALA A 275 -4.11 -10.46 2.16
CA ALA A 275 -3.46 -9.92 3.36
C ALA A 275 -4.05 -10.39 4.69
N GLY A 276 -5.16 -11.13 4.66
CA GLY A 276 -5.79 -11.73 5.83
C GLY A 276 -6.84 -10.87 6.49
N LEU A 277 -7.43 -9.93 5.75
CA LEU A 277 -8.60 -9.20 6.21
C LEU A 277 -9.82 -10.13 6.23
N ASP A 278 -10.59 -10.12 7.32
CA ASP A 278 -11.84 -10.86 7.46
C ASP A 278 -12.83 -10.46 6.37
N GLU A 279 -13.58 -11.42 5.82
CA GLU A 279 -14.54 -11.16 4.73
C GLU A 279 -15.58 -10.10 5.09
N ASP A 280 -16.01 -10.02 6.35
CA ASP A 280 -16.96 -9.02 6.83
C ASP A 280 -16.34 -7.63 7.07
N MET A 281 -15.02 -7.50 6.94
CA MET A 281 -14.26 -6.25 6.93
C MET A 281 -13.85 -5.81 5.51
N ILE A 282 -14.09 -6.64 4.49
CA ILE A 282 -13.87 -6.27 3.08
C ILE A 282 -15.08 -5.48 2.58
N PRO A 283 -14.92 -4.21 2.17
CA PRO A 283 -16.04 -3.41 1.66
C PRO A 283 -16.61 -4.02 0.38
N LYS A 284 -17.91 -3.90 0.16
CA LYS A 284 -18.61 -4.52 -0.97
C LYS A 284 -18.33 -3.83 -2.31
N ASN A 285 -18.15 -2.52 -2.28
CA ASN A 285 -17.92 -1.66 -3.45
C ASN A 285 -17.14 -0.40 -3.07
N ALA A 286 -16.88 0.47 -4.04
CA ALA A 286 -16.10 1.68 -3.84
C ALA A 286 -16.73 2.66 -2.82
N LYS A 287 -18.06 2.79 -2.84
CA LYS A 287 -18.80 3.65 -1.91
C LYS A 287 -18.70 3.14 -0.47
N ASP A 288 -18.80 1.84 -0.32
CA ASP A 288 -18.64 1.16 0.97
C ASP A 288 -17.21 1.27 1.50
N ALA A 289 -16.20 1.22 0.60
CA ALA A 289 -14.80 1.43 0.93
C ALA A 289 -14.50 2.84 1.45
N LEU A 290 -15.05 3.86 0.81
CA LEU A 290 -14.94 5.25 1.29
C LEU A 290 -15.58 5.40 2.67
N LYS A 291 -16.81 4.86 2.84
CA LYS A 291 -17.49 4.88 4.14
C LYS A 291 -16.67 4.19 5.23
N LEU A 292 -16.10 3.01 4.95
CA LEU A 292 -15.23 2.29 5.89
C LEU A 292 -13.99 3.13 6.26
N GLY A 293 -13.30 3.68 5.25
CA GLY A 293 -12.11 4.51 5.45
C GLY A 293 -12.39 5.71 6.36
N HIS A 294 -13.46 6.46 6.09
CA HIS A 294 -13.85 7.60 6.92
C HIS A 294 -14.32 7.17 8.30
N SER A 295 -15.12 6.09 8.43
CA SER A 295 -15.59 5.61 9.74
C SER A 295 -14.42 5.22 10.65
N ILE A 296 -13.38 4.57 10.12
CA ILE A 296 -12.18 4.23 10.90
C ILE A 296 -11.38 5.49 11.22
N LEU A 297 -11.16 6.35 10.23
CA LEU A 297 -10.36 7.57 10.41
C LEU A 297 -11.00 8.47 11.48
N ASP A 298 -12.29 8.78 11.36
CA ASP A 298 -13.03 9.64 12.30
C ASP A 298 -13.02 9.07 13.75
N LYS A 299 -13.08 7.74 13.87
CA LYS A 299 -13.05 7.05 15.16
C LYS A 299 -11.66 7.03 15.79
N GLU A 300 -10.60 6.86 15.00
CA GLU A 300 -9.24 6.61 15.48
C GLU A 300 -8.36 7.85 15.55
N ILE A 301 -8.80 8.98 14.98
CA ILE A 301 -8.07 10.25 15.07
C ILE A 301 -7.92 10.64 16.53
N ALA A 302 -6.68 10.72 17.00
CA ALA A 302 -6.36 11.20 18.32
C ALA A 302 -4.97 11.85 18.37
N GLN A 303 -4.80 12.76 19.34
CA GLN A 303 -3.50 13.35 19.62
C GLN A 303 -2.54 12.29 20.18
N SER A 304 -1.35 12.18 19.60
CA SER A 304 -0.32 11.23 20.01
C SER A 304 1.07 11.83 19.77
N ASP A 305 1.91 11.79 20.79
CA ASP A 305 3.30 12.21 20.65
C ASP A 305 4.10 11.24 19.77
N ASN A 306 3.75 9.94 19.82
CA ASN A 306 4.33 8.94 18.93
C ASN A 306 3.99 9.21 17.46
N ALA A 307 2.74 9.65 17.17
CA ALA A 307 2.33 10.07 15.82
C ALA A 307 3.15 11.28 15.33
N LYS A 308 3.38 12.27 16.19
CA LYS A 308 4.20 13.44 15.84
C LYS A 308 5.65 13.07 15.54
N GLU A 309 6.24 12.14 16.31
CA GLU A 309 7.58 11.61 16.03
C GLU A 309 7.63 10.87 14.68
N LEU A 310 6.63 10.05 14.35
CA LEU A 310 6.52 9.36 13.06
C LEU A 310 6.42 10.36 11.90
N VAL A 311 5.58 11.39 12.03
CA VAL A 311 5.45 12.45 11.01
C VAL A 311 6.73 13.25 10.88
N LYS A 312 7.43 13.55 11.99
CA LYS A 312 8.74 14.21 11.93
C LYS A 312 9.73 13.37 11.13
N ALA A 313 9.82 12.06 11.39
CA ALA A 313 10.70 11.18 10.63
C ALA A 313 10.33 11.12 9.13
N LEU A 314 9.04 11.12 8.81
CA LEU A 314 8.55 11.21 7.43
C LEU A 314 8.99 12.53 6.76
N ARG A 315 8.87 13.64 7.45
CA ARG A 315 9.27 14.95 6.94
C ARG A 315 10.78 15.05 6.74
N ASP A 316 11.58 14.57 7.70
CA ASP A 316 13.04 14.52 7.58
C ASP A 316 13.46 13.68 6.36
N PHE A 317 12.74 12.57 6.11
CA PHE A 317 12.91 11.76 4.91
C PHE A 317 12.52 12.53 3.64
N GLN A 318 11.36 13.18 3.60
CA GLN A 318 10.92 13.98 2.45
C GLN A 318 11.91 15.12 2.15
N ASP A 319 12.35 15.85 3.15
CA ASP A 319 13.29 16.95 3.00
C ASP A 319 14.69 16.49 2.54
N THR A 320 15.12 15.31 2.92
CA THR A 320 16.43 14.76 2.55
C THR A 320 16.41 14.11 1.16
N LYS A 321 15.39 13.31 0.84
CA LYS A 321 15.36 12.49 -0.39
C LYS A 321 14.63 13.17 -1.55
N SER A 322 13.68 14.08 -1.28
CA SER A 322 12.92 14.81 -2.32
C SER A 322 13.33 16.27 -2.51
N LYS A 323 14.36 16.71 -1.80
CA LYS A 323 14.87 18.10 -1.78
C LYS A 323 15.06 18.79 -3.14
N PRO A 324 15.39 18.11 -4.24
CA PRO A 324 15.55 18.78 -5.52
C PRO A 324 14.24 19.16 -6.21
N ILE A 325 13.11 18.57 -5.81
CA ILE A 325 11.84 18.66 -6.56
C ILE A 325 10.86 19.62 -5.89
N LEU A 326 10.74 19.54 -4.56
CA LEU A 326 9.82 20.35 -3.76
C LEU A 326 10.59 20.88 -2.55
N GLY A 327 10.68 22.18 -2.34
CA GLY A 327 11.28 22.76 -1.13
C GLY A 327 10.42 22.45 0.13
N SER A 328 11.00 22.56 1.33
CA SER A 328 10.33 22.23 2.61
C SER A 328 8.95 22.89 2.78
N LYS A 329 8.79 24.17 2.39
CA LYS A 329 7.48 24.85 2.38
C LYS A 329 6.47 24.18 1.46
N SER A 330 6.91 23.61 0.35
CA SER A 330 6.03 22.88 -0.57
C SER A 330 5.62 21.52 0.00
N ASN A 331 6.51 20.85 0.74
CA ASN A 331 6.18 19.61 1.45
C ASN A 331 5.10 19.85 2.51
N ILE A 332 5.24 20.92 3.31
CA ILE A 332 4.25 21.32 4.31
C ILE A 332 2.91 21.65 3.62
N ALA A 333 2.94 22.47 2.56
CA ALA A 333 1.72 22.84 1.83
C ALA A 333 1.00 21.62 1.25
N MET A 334 1.75 20.64 0.71
CA MET A 334 1.19 19.41 0.17
C MET A 334 0.54 18.56 1.27
N MET A 335 1.21 18.37 2.42
CA MET A 335 0.63 17.63 3.54
C MET A 335 -0.65 18.30 4.05
N ARG A 336 -0.60 19.62 4.28
CA ARG A 336 -1.78 20.38 4.76
C ARG A 336 -2.93 20.40 3.75
N LEU A 337 -2.64 20.41 2.44
CA LEU A 337 -3.64 20.27 1.38
C LEU A 337 -4.33 18.91 1.47
N MET A 338 -3.57 17.85 1.69
CA MET A 338 -4.11 16.47 1.70
C MET A 338 -4.83 16.11 3.00
N MET A 339 -4.35 16.60 4.13
CA MET A 339 -4.85 16.24 5.46
C MET A 339 -5.85 17.23 6.04
N GLY A 340 -5.93 18.41 5.48
CA GLY A 340 -6.68 19.52 6.09
C GLY A 340 -6.00 20.11 7.34
N LYS A 341 -6.60 21.16 7.88
CA LYS A 341 -6.04 21.91 9.01
C LYS A 341 -5.98 21.08 10.29
N ASP A 342 -7.08 20.47 10.68
CA ASP A 342 -7.23 19.88 12.00
C ASP A 342 -6.31 18.65 12.19
N ILE A 343 -6.28 17.75 11.21
CA ILE A 343 -5.38 16.58 11.24
C ILE A 343 -3.91 17.02 11.19
N SER A 344 -3.59 18.02 10.37
CA SER A 344 -2.23 18.56 10.30
C SER A 344 -1.76 19.15 11.63
N ASP A 345 -2.63 19.85 12.34
CA ASP A 345 -2.32 20.43 13.64
C ASP A 345 -2.14 19.34 14.71
N LEU A 346 -2.98 18.28 14.72
CA LEU A 346 -2.81 17.11 15.59
C LEU A 346 -1.48 16.39 15.38
N LEU A 347 -1.04 16.30 14.13
CA LEU A 347 0.24 15.67 13.75
C LEU A 347 1.46 16.58 13.96
N GLY A 348 1.26 17.81 14.42
CA GLY A 348 2.36 18.77 14.63
C GLY A 348 3.01 19.28 13.34
N ILE A 349 2.27 19.26 12.23
CA ILE A 349 2.71 19.86 10.96
C ILE A 349 2.57 21.37 11.07
N GLU A 350 3.66 22.10 10.91
CA GLU A 350 3.68 23.56 11.12
C GLU A 350 2.62 24.27 10.29
N PRO A 351 1.99 25.30 10.85
CA PRO A 351 1.08 26.15 10.09
C PRO A 351 1.83 26.86 8.95
N ILE A 352 1.14 27.01 7.82
CA ILE A 352 1.64 27.76 6.66
C ILE A 352 0.50 28.65 6.16
N ASP A 353 0.87 29.75 5.53
CA ASP A 353 -0.08 30.68 4.93
C ASP A 353 -0.95 29.97 3.89
N GLN A 354 -2.27 30.16 3.97
CA GLN A 354 -3.25 29.54 3.07
C GLN A 354 -2.92 29.79 1.60
N THR A 355 -2.33 30.94 1.27
CA THR A 355 -1.93 31.26 -0.11
C THR A 355 -0.90 30.29 -0.67
N HIS A 356 -0.10 29.64 0.17
CA HIS A 356 0.85 28.58 -0.26
C HIS A 356 0.11 27.28 -0.59
N ILE A 357 -0.89 26.94 0.21
CA ILE A 357 -1.74 25.76 -0.02
C ILE A 357 -2.52 25.94 -1.33
N ASP A 358 -3.16 27.09 -1.51
CA ASP A 358 -3.94 27.41 -2.72
C ASP A 358 -3.09 27.42 -3.99
N ARG A 359 -1.85 27.94 -3.90
CA ARG A 359 -0.90 27.89 -5.02
C ARG A 359 -0.47 26.47 -5.34
N MET A 360 -0.24 25.64 -4.31
CA MET A 360 0.08 24.22 -4.48
C MET A 360 -1.06 23.49 -5.18
N GLU A 361 -2.28 23.64 -4.69
CA GLU A 361 -3.48 23.05 -5.29
C GLU A 361 -3.64 23.44 -6.77
N LYS A 362 -3.58 24.74 -7.07
CA LYS A 362 -3.65 25.25 -8.45
C LYS A 362 -2.55 24.69 -9.35
N LYS A 363 -1.32 24.57 -8.82
CA LYS A 363 -0.19 24.00 -9.55
C LYS A 363 -0.43 22.52 -9.86
N LEU A 364 -0.86 21.75 -8.87
CA LEU A 364 -1.16 20.33 -9.04
C LEU A 364 -2.29 20.11 -10.05
N LYS A 365 -3.42 20.82 -9.91
CA LYS A 365 -4.54 20.75 -10.85
C LYS A 365 -4.14 21.09 -12.29
N ARG A 366 -3.22 22.03 -12.48
CA ARG A 366 -2.70 22.34 -13.83
C ARG A 366 -1.84 21.21 -14.39
N ILE A 367 -0.97 20.62 -13.56
CA ILE A 367 -0.10 19.53 -14.01
C ILE A 367 -0.92 18.27 -14.31
N THR A 368 -1.89 17.94 -13.46
CA THR A 368 -2.79 16.80 -13.71
C THR A 368 -3.65 17.01 -14.95
N ALA A 369 -4.22 18.20 -15.16
CA ALA A 369 -4.99 18.52 -16.37
C ALA A 369 -4.16 18.34 -17.66
N ILE A 370 -2.88 18.71 -17.66
CA ILE A 370 -1.97 18.46 -18.79
C ILE A 370 -1.77 16.95 -18.97
N GLY A 371 -1.55 16.21 -17.87
CA GLY A 371 -1.42 14.75 -17.89
C GLY A 371 -2.66 14.06 -18.46
N GLU A 372 -3.85 14.43 -17.99
CA GLU A 372 -5.13 13.91 -18.47
C GLU A 372 -5.37 14.23 -19.96
N PHE A 373 -5.00 15.44 -20.39
CA PHE A 373 -5.07 15.80 -21.81
C PHE A 373 -4.14 14.92 -22.68
N LEU A 374 -2.93 14.69 -22.23
CA LEU A 374 -1.96 13.85 -22.92
C LEU A 374 -2.37 12.36 -22.93
N ASP A 375 -3.00 11.87 -21.84
CA ASP A 375 -3.45 10.48 -21.72
C ASP A 375 -4.58 10.14 -22.71
N LYS A 376 -5.32 11.15 -23.20
CA LYS A 376 -6.27 10.98 -24.32
C LYS A 376 -5.59 10.58 -25.62
N SER A 377 -4.29 10.82 -25.75
CA SER A 377 -3.49 10.35 -26.88
C SER A 377 -3.13 8.87 -26.70
N LEU A 378 -3.53 8.03 -27.64
CA LEU A 378 -3.25 6.59 -27.66
C LEU A 378 -1.76 6.26 -27.54
N ILE A 379 -0.93 7.06 -28.20
CA ILE A 379 0.53 6.90 -28.22
C ILE A 379 1.10 7.26 -26.85
N PHE A 380 0.65 8.36 -26.27
CA PHE A 380 1.14 8.82 -24.97
C PHE A 380 0.72 7.87 -23.85
N SER A 381 -0.53 7.41 -23.82
CA SER A 381 -1.01 6.45 -22.82
C SER A 381 -0.23 5.13 -22.85
N PHE A 382 0.10 4.62 -24.04
CA PHE A 382 0.96 3.44 -24.19
C PHE A 382 2.37 3.66 -23.59
N PHE A 383 3.00 4.79 -23.89
CA PHE A 383 4.29 5.14 -23.30
C PHE A 383 4.20 5.38 -21.80
N LEU A 384 3.21 6.12 -21.35
CA LEU A 384 3.04 6.46 -19.92
C LEU A 384 2.97 5.21 -19.07
N GLN A 385 2.15 4.22 -19.43
CA GLN A 385 2.04 2.97 -18.69
C GLN A 385 3.35 2.15 -18.70
N GLY A 386 4.07 2.14 -19.82
CA GLY A 386 5.38 1.49 -19.93
C GLY A 386 6.44 2.17 -19.04
N PHE A 387 6.49 3.49 -19.06
CA PHE A 387 7.48 4.27 -18.31
C PHE A 387 7.16 4.42 -16.82
N THR A 388 5.89 4.42 -16.41
CA THR A 388 5.50 4.56 -15.00
C THR A 388 6.15 3.48 -14.14
N LYS A 389 6.09 2.23 -14.55
CA LYS A 389 6.73 1.13 -13.80
C LYS A 389 8.24 1.31 -13.68
N ILE A 390 8.89 1.68 -14.77
CA ILE A 390 10.34 1.95 -14.80
C ILE A 390 10.65 3.17 -13.92
N GLY A 391 9.88 4.23 -14.02
CA GLY A 391 10.03 5.45 -13.23
C GLY A 391 9.88 5.18 -11.73
N LEU A 392 8.86 4.41 -11.31
CA LEU A 392 8.66 4.00 -9.94
C LEU A 392 9.82 3.14 -9.44
N MET A 393 10.30 2.17 -10.21
CA MET A 393 11.46 1.35 -9.84
C MET A 393 12.75 2.16 -9.72
N LEU A 394 12.96 3.16 -10.59
CA LEU A 394 14.10 4.08 -10.48
C LEU A 394 13.99 4.99 -9.27
N MET A 395 12.78 5.48 -8.95
CA MET A 395 12.50 6.26 -7.74
C MET A 395 12.82 5.43 -6.50
N LEU A 396 12.37 4.18 -6.43
CA LEU A 396 12.65 3.27 -5.32
C LEU A 396 14.15 3.02 -5.15
N LYS A 397 14.89 2.80 -6.24
CA LYS A 397 16.36 2.65 -6.19
C LYS A 397 17.09 3.88 -5.64
N ARG A 398 16.56 5.08 -5.87
CA ARG A 398 17.13 6.32 -5.31
C ARG A 398 16.83 6.49 -3.82
N MET A 399 15.75 5.90 -3.34
CA MET A 399 15.36 5.98 -1.93
C MET A 399 16.22 5.09 -1.03
N THR A 400 16.83 4.05 -1.56
CA THR A 400 17.64 3.09 -0.81
C THR A 400 19.08 3.06 -1.30
N THR A 401 20.03 2.98 -0.38
CA THR A 401 21.44 2.75 -0.69
C THR A 401 21.74 1.28 -1.02
N SER A 402 20.77 0.39 -0.76
CA SER A 402 20.87 -1.04 -1.05
C SER A 402 20.47 -1.34 -2.50
N SER A 403 21.29 -2.11 -3.21
CA SER A 403 21.02 -2.57 -4.57
C SER A 403 19.87 -3.59 -4.66
N ILE A 404 19.44 -4.14 -3.53
CA ILE A 404 18.38 -5.15 -3.42
C ILE A 404 17.37 -4.66 -2.39
N ILE A 405 16.15 -4.37 -2.83
CA ILE A 405 15.03 -4.09 -1.92
C ILE A 405 14.42 -5.46 -1.58
N ASN A 406 14.65 -5.91 -0.36
CA ASN A 406 14.07 -7.12 0.20
C ASN A 406 13.15 -6.72 1.35
N PHE A 407 12.01 -7.40 1.52
CA PHE A 407 11.21 -7.28 2.72
C PHE A 407 12.03 -7.77 3.92
N TYR A 408 12.32 -6.89 4.86
CA TYR A 408 13.16 -7.18 6.01
C TYR A 408 12.34 -7.35 7.28
N LEU A 409 12.57 -8.43 8.01
CA LEU A 409 12.22 -8.46 9.42
C LEU A 409 13.14 -7.50 10.17
N PRO A 410 12.61 -6.70 11.09
CA PRO A 410 13.41 -5.83 11.93
C PRO A 410 14.52 -6.60 12.64
N LYS A 411 15.75 -6.07 12.67
CA LYS A 411 16.89 -6.73 13.35
C LYS A 411 16.62 -6.96 14.84
N SER A 412 15.85 -6.09 15.48
CA SER A 412 15.40 -6.25 16.85
C SER A 412 14.52 -7.49 17.05
N LEU A 413 13.65 -7.80 16.08
CA LEU A 413 12.87 -9.03 16.09
C LEU A 413 13.73 -10.26 15.86
N THR A 414 14.93 -10.12 15.27
CA THR A 414 15.84 -11.24 14.98
C THR A 414 16.92 -11.43 16.04
N ASN A 415 17.30 -10.39 16.78
CA ASN A 415 18.38 -10.46 17.77
C ASN A 415 17.91 -10.83 19.18
N ASP A 416 16.66 -10.53 19.55
CA ASP A 416 16.14 -10.76 20.92
C ASP A 416 15.46 -12.13 21.08
N TRP A 417 15.37 -12.94 20.04
CA TRP A 417 14.76 -14.28 20.12
C TRP A 417 15.64 -15.33 20.82
N GLY A 418 16.87 -14.98 21.18
CA GLY A 418 17.84 -15.86 21.83
C GLY A 418 18.18 -15.56 23.28
N THR A 419 17.63 -14.48 23.87
CA THR A 419 17.94 -14.11 25.25
C THR A 419 16.72 -14.23 26.15
N LYS A 420 16.30 -15.48 26.44
CA LYS A 420 15.72 -15.80 27.74
C LYS A 420 16.86 -16.35 28.58
N SER A 421 17.52 -15.48 29.35
CA SER A 421 18.22 -15.86 30.57
C SER A 421 17.21 -15.99 31.71
#